data_d0e974182ac88d07583aef0d8ec837c8
#
_entry.id   d0e974182ac88d07583aef0d8ec837c8
#
_cell.length_a   1.000
_cell.length_b   1.000
_cell.length_c   1.000
_cell.angle_alpha   90.00
_cell.angle_beta   90.00
_cell.angle_gamma   90.00
#
_symmetry.space_group_name_H-M   'P 1'
#
loop_
_entity.id
_entity.type
_entity.pdbx_description
1 polymer ?
#
loop_
_entity_poly.entity_id
_entity_poly.type
_entity_poly.pdbx_seq_one_letter_code
_entity_poly.pdbx_strand_id
1 'polypeptide(L)'
;MDTRSLYINGEFVRARSTATIDVINPATLEVIGRVPDAGAADVDRAVKAARAAFDEGPWKTVTAQDRGRTLFKLAEIVRARADELAELETRNSGKPIVEAEFDIGDAATC
;
A
#
# COMPACT_ATOMS: atom_id res chain seq x y z
N MET A 1 15.38 -6.29 -11.62
CA MET A 1 14.03 -5.68 -11.42
C MET A 1 13.45 -6.26 -10.15
N ASP A 2 13.01 -5.39 -9.26
CA ASP A 2 12.61 -5.79 -7.92
C ASP A 2 11.16 -6.33 -7.95
N THR A 3 10.95 -7.54 -7.43
CA THR A 3 9.61 -8.11 -7.29
C THR A 3 9.12 -7.81 -5.87
N ARG A 4 8.02 -7.09 -5.76
CA ARG A 4 7.42 -6.77 -4.46
C ARG A 4 6.83 -8.02 -3.82
N SER A 5 6.72 -8.05 -2.51
CA SER A 5 6.09 -9.12 -1.75
C SER A 5 4.64 -8.76 -1.39
N LEU A 6 3.83 -9.76 -1.05
CA LEU A 6 2.55 -9.51 -0.37
C LEU A 6 2.82 -9.00 1.04
N TYR A 7 1.91 -8.19 1.56
CA TYR A 7 1.92 -7.76 2.96
C TYR A 7 0.69 -8.33 3.67
N ILE A 8 0.89 -9.29 4.56
CA ILE A 8 -0.21 -9.99 5.25
C ILE A 8 0.15 -10.13 6.71
N ASN A 9 -0.77 -9.77 7.60
CA ASN A 9 -0.62 -9.88 9.05
C ASN A 9 0.63 -9.16 9.60
N GLY A 10 0.94 -7.98 9.08
CA GLY A 10 2.07 -7.18 9.54
C GLY A 10 3.44 -7.58 8.98
N GLU A 11 3.50 -8.53 8.04
CA GLU A 11 4.74 -9.05 7.49
C GLU A 11 4.75 -9.07 5.95
N PHE A 12 5.93 -8.88 5.37
CA PHE A 12 6.16 -9.13 3.95
C PHE A 12 6.35 -10.62 3.71
N VAL A 13 5.46 -11.22 2.92
CA VAL A 13 5.43 -12.66 2.67
C VAL A 13 5.46 -12.97 1.18
N ARG A 14 6.03 -14.10 0.80
CA ARG A 14 5.94 -14.59 -0.57
C ARG A 14 4.54 -15.09 -0.88
N ALA A 15 4.07 -14.81 -2.09
CA ALA A 15 2.88 -15.47 -2.62
C ALA A 15 3.12 -16.99 -2.76
N ARG A 16 2.07 -17.77 -2.64
CA ARG A 16 2.11 -19.21 -2.92
C ARG A 16 2.20 -19.49 -4.42
N SER A 17 1.62 -18.61 -5.22
CA SER A 17 1.79 -18.60 -6.67
C SER A 17 3.17 -18.07 -7.05
N THR A 18 3.75 -18.59 -8.12
CA THR A 18 4.96 -18.06 -8.75
C THR A 18 4.67 -17.05 -9.85
N ALA A 19 3.40 -16.87 -10.20
CA ALA A 19 2.97 -15.91 -11.19
C ALA A 19 3.15 -14.45 -10.69
N THR A 20 3.50 -13.57 -11.60
CA THR A 20 3.68 -12.14 -11.35
C THR A 20 2.96 -11.30 -12.40
N ILE A 21 2.60 -10.09 -12.02
CA ILE A 21 2.04 -9.08 -12.89
C ILE A 21 3.09 -7.98 -13.07
N ASP A 22 3.38 -7.64 -14.32
CA ASP A 22 4.27 -6.53 -14.64
C ASP A 22 3.54 -5.20 -14.40
N VAL A 23 4.22 -4.29 -13.70
CA VAL A 23 3.77 -2.89 -13.51
C VAL A 23 4.41 -2.06 -14.60
N ILE A 24 3.60 -1.49 -15.47
CA ILE A 24 4.04 -0.77 -16.67
C ILE A 24 3.83 0.73 -16.47
N ASN A 25 4.85 1.53 -16.75
CA ASN A 25 4.71 2.98 -16.86
C ASN A 25 3.94 3.30 -18.15
N PRO A 26 2.74 3.88 -18.09
CA PRO A 26 1.93 4.11 -19.28
C PRO A 26 2.49 5.18 -20.21
N ALA A 27 3.40 6.04 -19.74
CA ALA A 27 4.02 7.07 -20.56
C ALA A 27 5.19 6.53 -21.40
N THR A 28 5.97 5.57 -20.87
CA THR A 28 7.17 5.03 -21.55
C THR A 28 6.99 3.60 -22.04
N LEU A 29 5.95 2.91 -21.58
CA LEU A 29 5.66 1.49 -21.80
C LEU A 29 6.74 0.54 -21.23
N GLU A 30 7.59 1.05 -20.37
CA GLU A 30 8.60 0.26 -19.67
C GLU A 30 8.03 -0.44 -18.45
N VAL A 31 8.49 -1.65 -18.18
CA VAL A 31 8.17 -2.36 -16.92
C VAL A 31 8.99 -1.73 -15.80
N ILE A 32 8.33 -1.12 -14.84
CA ILE A 32 8.94 -0.43 -13.70
C ILE A 32 9.01 -1.29 -12.43
N GLY A 33 8.31 -2.40 -12.40
CA GLY A 33 8.31 -3.33 -11.28
C GLY A 33 7.49 -4.57 -11.55
N ARG A 34 7.47 -5.50 -10.58
CA ARG A 34 6.62 -6.69 -10.60
C ARG A 34 5.93 -6.86 -9.27
N VAL A 35 4.69 -7.30 -9.31
CA VAL A 35 3.92 -7.68 -8.13
C VAL A 35 3.49 -9.14 -8.23
N PRO A 36 3.35 -9.86 -7.11
CA PRO A 36 2.85 -11.22 -7.13
C PRO A 36 1.40 -11.26 -7.64
N ASP A 37 1.10 -12.23 -8.49
CA ASP A 37 -0.29 -12.58 -8.83
C ASP A 37 -0.81 -13.53 -7.75
N ALA A 38 -1.48 -12.96 -6.75
CA ALA A 38 -1.95 -13.68 -5.57
C ALA A 38 -3.13 -14.60 -5.93
N GLY A 39 -2.96 -15.88 -5.68
CA GLY A 39 -4.03 -16.87 -5.88
C GLY A 39 -5.03 -16.92 -4.71
N ALA A 40 -6.08 -17.74 -4.87
CA ALA A 40 -7.14 -17.91 -3.89
C ALA A 40 -6.63 -18.24 -2.47
N ALA A 41 -5.57 -19.05 -2.37
CA ALA A 41 -4.97 -19.41 -1.06
C ALA A 41 -4.29 -18.22 -0.36
N ASP A 42 -3.74 -17.26 -1.11
CA ASP A 42 -3.16 -16.03 -0.55
C ASP A 42 -4.26 -15.06 -0.13
N VAL A 43 -5.32 -14.95 -0.92
CA VAL A 43 -6.51 -14.16 -0.57
C VAL A 43 -7.18 -14.70 0.69
N ASP A 44 -7.37 -16.01 0.80
CA ASP A 44 -7.94 -16.65 2.00
C ASP A 44 -7.09 -16.35 3.26
N ARG A 45 -5.76 -16.44 3.13
CA ARG A 45 -4.84 -16.09 4.22
C ARG A 45 -4.96 -14.62 4.64
N ALA A 46 -5.04 -13.71 3.68
CA ALA A 46 -5.19 -12.27 3.94
C ALA A 46 -6.53 -11.95 4.62
N VAL A 47 -7.62 -12.55 4.14
CA VAL A 47 -8.96 -12.39 4.73
C VAL A 47 -9.02 -12.95 6.15
N LYS A 48 -8.44 -14.12 6.40
CA LYS A 48 -8.35 -14.69 7.76
C LYS A 48 -7.56 -13.79 8.72
N ALA A 49 -6.44 -13.23 8.27
CA ALA A 49 -5.67 -12.27 9.06
C ALA A 49 -6.46 -11.01 9.39
N ALA A 50 -7.16 -10.45 8.41
CA ALA A 50 -8.02 -9.28 8.60
C ALA A 50 -9.18 -9.58 9.56
N ARG A 51 -9.81 -10.75 9.44
CA ARG A 51 -10.90 -11.19 10.32
C ARG A 51 -10.41 -11.33 11.77
N ALA A 52 -9.29 -11.99 11.96
CA ALA A 52 -8.68 -12.15 13.29
C ALA A 52 -8.31 -10.80 13.92
N ALA A 53 -7.74 -9.89 13.13
CA ALA A 53 -7.41 -8.53 13.59
C ALA A 53 -8.65 -7.75 14.03
N PHE A 54 -9.77 -7.89 13.34
CA PHE A 54 -11.03 -7.26 13.70
C PHE A 54 -11.66 -7.86 14.97
N ASP A 55 -11.70 -9.19 15.06
CA ASP A 55 -12.39 -9.89 16.16
C ASP A 55 -11.59 -9.88 17.46
N GLU A 56 -10.27 -10.02 17.38
CA GLU A 56 -9.38 -10.28 18.52
C GLU A 56 -8.22 -9.28 18.63
N GLY A 57 -8.00 -8.46 17.60
CA GLY A 57 -6.87 -7.52 17.54
C GLY A 57 -7.01 -6.34 18.51
N PRO A 58 -5.88 -5.68 18.84
CA PRO A 58 -5.84 -4.58 19.81
C PRO A 58 -6.63 -3.36 19.37
N TRP A 59 -6.81 -3.13 18.06
CA TRP A 59 -7.55 -1.97 17.54
C TRP A 59 -8.99 -1.88 18.03
N LYS A 60 -9.60 -3.01 18.37
CA LYS A 60 -10.95 -3.09 18.92
C LYS A 60 -11.11 -2.33 20.23
N THR A 61 -10.06 -2.30 21.05
CA THR A 61 -10.08 -1.68 22.39
C THR A 61 -9.33 -0.35 22.45
N VAL A 62 -8.71 0.07 21.36
CA VAL A 62 -8.02 1.37 21.26
C VAL A 62 -9.04 2.50 21.35
N THR A 63 -8.76 3.51 22.19
CA THR A 63 -9.61 4.67 22.33
C THR A 63 -9.69 5.50 21.04
N ALA A 64 -10.77 6.26 20.85
CA ALA A 64 -10.89 7.16 19.71
C ALA A 64 -9.73 8.17 19.65
N GLN A 65 -9.28 8.65 20.80
CA GLN A 65 -8.15 9.58 20.91
C GLN A 65 -6.84 8.94 20.44
N ASP A 66 -6.56 7.69 20.81
CA ASP A 66 -5.34 7.00 20.39
C ASP A 66 -5.38 6.58 18.92
N ARG A 67 -6.56 6.26 18.39
CA ARG A 67 -6.75 6.09 16.94
C ARG A 67 -6.44 7.37 16.19
N GLY A 68 -6.92 8.52 16.67
CA GLY A 68 -6.61 9.82 16.12
C GLY A 68 -5.11 10.11 16.11
N ARG A 69 -4.41 9.85 17.22
CA ARG A 69 -2.94 9.99 17.30
C ARG A 69 -2.21 9.12 16.26
N THR A 70 -2.68 7.89 16.04
CA THR A 70 -2.11 7.00 15.04
C THR A 70 -2.29 7.56 13.62
N LEU A 71 -3.46 8.12 13.31
CA LEU A 71 -3.73 8.75 12.02
C LEU A 71 -2.88 10.02 11.81
N PHE A 72 -2.71 10.86 12.83
CA PHE A 72 -1.81 12.02 12.76
C PHE A 72 -0.37 11.59 12.47
N LYS A 73 0.10 10.53 13.13
CA LYS A 73 1.45 9.99 12.86
C LYS A 73 1.58 9.45 11.44
N LEU A 74 0.54 8.81 10.90
CA LEU A 74 0.51 8.38 9.51
C LEU A 74 0.60 9.58 8.56
N ALA A 75 -0.16 10.64 8.83
CA ALA A 75 -0.12 11.88 8.03
C ALA A 75 1.29 12.52 8.01
N GLU A 76 2.00 12.52 9.14
CA GLU A 76 3.39 12.99 9.21
C GLU A 76 4.32 12.15 8.33
N ILE A 77 4.17 10.82 8.35
CA ILE A 77 4.97 9.90 7.51
C ILE A 77 4.67 10.11 6.03
N VAL A 78 3.41 10.29 5.65
CA VAL A 78 3.01 10.58 4.26
C VAL A 78 3.65 11.89 3.79
N ARG A 79 3.58 12.96 4.60
CA ARG A 79 4.22 14.24 4.27
C ARG A 79 5.73 14.13 4.13
N ALA A 80 6.39 13.37 5.02
CA ALA A 80 7.83 13.16 4.97
C ALA A 80 8.30 12.38 3.72
N ARG A 81 7.40 11.63 3.09
CA ARG A 81 7.67 10.84 1.89
C ARG A 81 6.90 11.33 0.67
N ALA A 82 6.43 12.58 0.68
CA ALA A 82 5.50 13.07 -0.34
C ALA A 82 6.09 13.00 -1.76
N ASP A 83 7.32 13.42 -1.96
CA ASP A 83 7.98 13.39 -3.27
C ASP A 83 8.11 11.96 -3.82
N GLU A 84 8.54 11.01 -2.98
CA GLU A 84 8.65 9.59 -3.34
C GLU A 84 7.28 9.01 -3.76
N LEU A 85 6.25 9.32 -3.00
CA LEU A 85 4.89 8.83 -3.25
C LEU A 85 4.29 9.44 -4.52
N ALA A 86 4.49 10.74 -4.74
CA ALA A 86 4.02 11.43 -5.94
C ALA A 86 4.73 10.91 -7.21
N GLU A 87 6.05 10.70 -7.17
CA GLU A 87 6.78 10.10 -8.29
C GLU A 87 6.28 8.67 -8.60
N LEU A 88 6.07 7.87 -7.56
CA LEU A 88 5.55 6.51 -7.72
C LEU A 88 4.15 6.51 -8.35
N GLU A 89 3.26 7.38 -7.89
CA GLU A 89 1.91 7.56 -8.44
C GLU A 89 1.97 7.94 -9.93
N THR A 90 2.76 8.93 -10.28
CA THR A 90 2.93 9.37 -11.67
C THR A 90 3.48 8.24 -12.56
N ARG A 91 4.50 7.52 -12.11
CA ARG A 91 5.11 6.43 -12.90
C ARG A 91 4.19 5.23 -13.08
N ASN A 92 3.33 4.97 -12.11
CA ASN A 92 2.44 3.82 -12.12
C ASN A 92 1.11 4.09 -12.86
N SER A 93 0.54 5.28 -12.72
CA SER A 93 -0.78 5.64 -13.26
C SER A 93 -0.74 6.53 -14.51
N GLY A 94 0.39 7.19 -14.75
CA GLY A 94 0.52 8.20 -15.81
C GLY A 94 -0.08 9.57 -15.45
N LYS A 95 -0.49 9.77 -14.18
CA LYS A 95 -0.99 11.04 -13.70
C LYS A 95 0.10 12.12 -13.79
N PRO A 96 -0.22 13.39 -14.16
CA PRO A 96 0.73 14.49 -14.10
C PRO A 96 1.30 14.66 -12.69
N ILE A 97 2.60 14.94 -12.60
CA ILE A 97 3.29 15.04 -11.29
C ILE A 97 2.66 16.07 -10.37
N VAL A 98 2.22 17.20 -10.88
CA VAL A 98 1.58 18.26 -10.10
C VAL A 98 0.28 17.78 -9.44
N GLU A 99 -0.50 16.96 -10.14
CA GLU A 99 -1.73 16.36 -9.61
C GLU A 99 -1.41 15.27 -8.57
N ALA A 100 -0.35 14.50 -8.79
CA ALA A 100 0.10 13.50 -7.81
C ALA A 100 0.59 14.16 -6.52
N GLU A 101 1.35 15.24 -6.61
CA GLU A 101 1.79 16.02 -5.44
C GLU A 101 0.60 16.58 -4.64
N PHE A 102 -0.42 17.10 -5.34
CA PHE A 102 -1.66 17.55 -4.71
C PHE A 102 -2.38 16.43 -3.99
N ASP A 103 -2.57 15.28 -4.64
CA ASP A 103 -3.28 14.13 -4.06
C ASP A 103 -2.58 13.57 -2.82
N ILE A 104 -1.24 13.50 -2.83
CA ILE A 104 -0.48 13.04 -1.66
C ILE A 104 -0.62 14.03 -0.50
N GLY A 105 -0.61 15.33 -0.78
CA GLY A 105 -0.85 16.37 0.22
C GLY A 105 -2.26 16.28 0.80
N ASP A 106 -3.26 16.07 -0.04
CA ASP A 106 -4.66 15.91 0.36
C ASP A 106 -4.87 14.65 1.19
N ALA A 107 -4.31 13.51 0.79
CA ALA A 107 -4.34 12.26 1.55
C ALA A 107 -3.79 12.41 2.98
N ALA A 108 -2.76 13.25 3.17
CA ALA A 108 -2.20 13.53 4.49
C ALA A 108 -3.04 14.53 5.31
N THR A 109 -4.01 15.21 4.70
CA THR A 109 -4.86 16.21 5.33
C THR A 109 -6.21 15.66 5.76
N CYS A 110 -6.75 14.68 5.02
CA CYS A 110 -7.97 13.97 5.37
C CYS A 110 -7.80 13.06 6.60
#